data_9609a19180522863bc228114804882f1
#
_entry.id   9609a19180522863bc228114804882f1
#
_cell.length_a   1.000
_cell.length_b   1.000
_cell.length_c   1.000
_cell.angle_alpha   90.00
_cell.angle_beta   90.00
_cell.angle_gamma   90.00
#
_symmetry.space_group_name_H-M   'P 1'
#
loop_
_entity.id
_entity.type
_entity.pdbx_description
1 polymer ?
#
loop_
_entity_poly.entity_id
_entity_poly.type
_entity_poly.pdbx_seq_one_letter_code
_entity_poly.pdbx_strand_id
1 'polypeptide(L)'
;DSAVEKGLTENSIVYRDLFDTKLMGLLTPRPSEVDTKFWGLYNHQSAKVATDYFYKLSQDTDYIRRYRVKKDMRWIAPTEYGDLDITINLSKPEKQSGYPKCLLCYENVGYAGRVNSPARQNHRVISLKINGTDWGLQYSPYVYYNEHCILFNKKHTPMVIDRSAFEKLFDFVRQFSHYFIGSNADLPIVG
;
A
#
# COMPACT_ATOMS: atom_id res chain seq x y z
N ASP A 1 7.01 -22.69 7.69
CA ASP A 1 7.47 -23.77 8.58
C ASP A 1 8.60 -24.57 7.91
N SER A 2 8.41 -25.12 6.71
CA SER A 2 9.44 -25.91 6.02
C SER A 2 10.80 -25.20 5.83
N ALA A 3 10.81 -23.91 5.63
CA ALA A 3 12.08 -23.14 5.51
C ALA A 3 12.82 -23.09 6.85
N VAL A 4 12.12 -22.96 7.96
CA VAL A 4 12.70 -22.99 9.32
C VAL A 4 13.24 -24.40 9.63
N GLU A 5 12.46 -25.44 9.35
CA GLU A 5 12.87 -26.85 9.54
C GLU A 5 14.12 -27.21 8.74
N LYS A 6 14.29 -26.62 7.56
CA LYS A 6 15.49 -26.78 6.70
C LYS A 6 16.64 -25.82 7.03
N GLY A 7 16.51 -24.99 8.06
CA GLY A 7 17.54 -24.03 8.46
C GLY A 7 17.76 -22.89 7.47
N LEU A 8 16.81 -22.60 6.58
CA LEU A 8 16.90 -21.53 5.58
C LEU A 8 16.55 -20.16 6.14
N THR A 9 15.88 -20.11 7.27
CA THR A 9 15.52 -18.88 7.99
C THR A 9 15.34 -19.17 9.47
N GLU A 10 15.50 -18.13 10.31
CA GLU A 10 15.28 -18.25 11.74
C GLU A 10 13.76 -18.27 12.07
N ASN A 11 13.43 -18.93 13.21
CA ASN A 11 12.07 -19.03 13.69
C ASN A 11 11.62 -17.76 14.41
N SER A 12 11.58 -16.63 13.71
CA SER A 12 10.98 -15.39 14.20
C SER A 12 10.11 -14.75 13.11
N ILE A 13 9.15 -13.93 13.52
CA ILE A 13 8.23 -13.25 12.58
C ILE A 13 9.03 -12.40 11.59
N VAL A 14 10.05 -11.70 12.07
CA VAL A 14 10.88 -10.80 11.24
C VAL A 14 11.63 -11.58 10.17
N TYR A 15 12.34 -12.64 10.54
CA TYR A 15 13.09 -13.43 9.58
C TYR A 15 12.21 -14.20 8.62
N ARG A 16 11.07 -14.73 9.09
CA ARG A 16 10.05 -15.34 8.22
C ARG A 16 9.52 -14.33 7.20
N ASP A 17 9.25 -13.10 7.62
CA ASP A 17 8.78 -12.04 6.73
C ASP A 17 9.83 -11.62 5.70
N LEU A 18 11.09 -11.51 6.10
CA LEU A 18 12.20 -11.20 5.18
C LEU A 18 12.36 -12.31 4.13
N PHE A 19 12.31 -13.57 4.57
CA PHE A 19 12.45 -14.72 3.68
C PHE A 19 11.27 -14.83 2.71
N ASP A 20 10.04 -14.72 3.20
CA ASP A 20 8.82 -14.73 2.42
C ASP A 20 8.83 -13.62 1.36
N THR A 21 9.09 -12.37 1.79
CA THR A 21 9.14 -11.23 0.88
C THR A 21 10.23 -11.37 -0.19
N LYS A 22 11.36 -12.01 0.14
CA LYS A 22 12.40 -12.32 -0.84
C LYS A 22 11.91 -13.31 -1.89
N LEU A 23 11.27 -14.41 -1.48
CA LEU A 23 10.71 -15.41 -2.41
C LEU A 23 9.64 -14.78 -3.30
N MET A 24 8.67 -14.10 -2.68
CA MET A 24 7.59 -13.44 -3.42
C MET A 24 8.12 -12.35 -4.36
N GLY A 25 9.16 -11.63 -3.94
CA GLY A 25 9.82 -10.63 -4.79
C GLY A 25 10.44 -11.21 -6.07
N LEU A 26 10.96 -12.43 -6.02
CA LEU A 26 11.48 -13.14 -7.20
C LEU A 26 10.36 -13.54 -8.18
N LEU A 27 9.17 -13.82 -7.66
CA LEU A 27 8.00 -14.23 -8.44
C LEU A 27 7.16 -13.03 -8.91
N THR A 28 7.35 -11.87 -8.32
CA THR A 28 6.59 -10.64 -8.65
C THR A 28 7.11 -10.05 -9.95
N PRO A 29 6.27 -9.77 -10.96
CA PRO A 29 6.70 -9.13 -12.20
C PRO A 29 7.46 -7.82 -11.94
N ARG A 30 8.34 -7.44 -12.87
CA ARG A 30 9.13 -6.21 -12.75
C ARG A 30 8.23 -4.96 -12.67
N PRO A 31 8.66 -3.89 -12.01
CA PRO A 31 7.86 -2.66 -11.92
C PRO A 31 7.37 -2.14 -13.27
N SER A 32 8.22 -2.17 -14.31
CA SER A 32 7.85 -1.75 -15.68
C SER A 32 6.80 -2.65 -16.32
N GLU A 33 6.84 -3.95 -16.06
CA GLU A 33 5.85 -4.91 -16.59
C GLU A 33 4.48 -4.69 -15.95
N VAL A 34 4.46 -4.44 -14.64
CA VAL A 34 3.24 -4.15 -13.88
C VAL A 34 2.63 -2.83 -14.36
N ASP A 35 3.45 -1.80 -14.49
CA ASP A 35 3.02 -0.47 -14.95
C ASP A 35 2.47 -0.53 -16.39
N THR A 36 3.18 -1.19 -17.30
CA THR A 36 2.72 -1.39 -18.68
C THR A 36 1.40 -2.14 -18.74
N LYS A 37 1.25 -3.22 -17.98
CA LYS A 37 0.01 -4.00 -17.95
C LYS A 37 -1.14 -3.22 -17.35
N PHE A 38 -0.91 -2.48 -16.28
CA PHE A 38 -1.91 -1.61 -15.66
C PHE A 38 -2.47 -0.60 -16.66
N TRP A 39 -1.60 0.15 -17.33
CA TRP A 39 -2.02 1.15 -18.30
C TRP A 39 -2.62 0.55 -19.56
N GLY A 40 -2.18 -0.64 -19.97
CA GLY A 40 -2.82 -1.41 -21.02
C GLY A 40 -4.27 -1.74 -20.69
N LEU A 41 -4.54 -2.25 -19.50
CA LEU A 41 -5.90 -2.52 -19.02
C LEU A 41 -6.74 -1.25 -18.87
N TYR A 42 -6.15 -0.19 -18.34
CA TYR A 42 -6.80 1.11 -18.20
C TYR A 42 -7.29 1.65 -19.54
N ASN A 43 -6.41 1.66 -20.54
CA ASN A 43 -6.69 2.26 -21.85
C ASN A 43 -7.60 1.42 -22.73
N HIS A 44 -7.51 0.08 -22.64
CA HIS A 44 -8.27 -0.82 -23.53
C HIS A 44 -9.53 -1.40 -22.90
N GLN A 45 -9.69 -1.30 -21.58
CA GLN A 45 -10.87 -1.80 -20.89
C GLN A 45 -11.48 -0.72 -19.98
N SER A 46 -10.94 -0.56 -18.75
CA SER A 46 -11.39 0.49 -17.84
C SER A 46 -10.40 0.73 -16.69
N ALA A 47 -10.52 1.88 -16.03
CA ALA A 47 -9.81 2.19 -14.80
C ALA A 47 -10.04 1.11 -13.71
N LYS A 48 -11.30 0.63 -13.58
CA LYS A 48 -11.64 -0.40 -12.60
C LYS A 48 -10.91 -1.72 -12.87
N VAL A 49 -10.89 -2.19 -14.10
CA VAL A 49 -10.18 -3.44 -14.45
C VAL A 49 -8.67 -3.32 -14.18
N ALA A 50 -8.08 -2.15 -14.43
CA ALA A 50 -6.67 -1.90 -14.10
C ALA A 50 -6.40 -1.95 -12.60
N THR A 51 -7.24 -1.32 -11.78
CA THR A 51 -7.12 -1.35 -10.32
C THR A 51 -7.40 -2.73 -9.74
N ASP A 52 -8.40 -3.46 -10.25
CA ASP A 52 -8.69 -4.85 -9.85
C ASP A 52 -7.48 -5.76 -10.10
N TYR A 53 -6.84 -5.63 -11.27
CA TYR A 53 -5.59 -6.35 -11.56
C TYR A 53 -4.50 -6.02 -10.56
N PHE A 54 -4.26 -4.76 -10.26
CA PHE A 54 -3.19 -4.33 -9.38
C PHE A 54 -3.46 -4.70 -7.91
N TYR A 55 -4.73 -4.63 -7.48
CA TYR A 55 -5.15 -5.09 -6.16
C TYR A 55 -4.93 -6.60 -6.01
N LYS A 56 -5.39 -7.38 -7.00
CA LYS A 56 -5.17 -8.83 -7.03
C LYS A 56 -3.68 -9.18 -7.01
N LEU A 57 -2.86 -8.51 -7.80
CA LEU A 57 -1.40 -8.70 -7.79
C LEU A 57 -0.82 -8.45 -6.38
N SER A 58 -1.24 -7.36 -5.72
CA SER A 58 -0.77 -7.02 -4.38
C SER A 58 -1.14 -8.07 -3.32
N GLN A 59 -2.24 -8.79 -3.53
CA GLN A 59 -2.65 -9.92 -2.69
C GLN A 59 -1.90 -11.21 -3.04
N ASP A 60 -1.77 -11.52 -4.34
CA ASP A 60 -1.16 -12.77 -4.81
C ASP A 60 0.36 -12.80 -4.55
N THR A 61 0.99 -11.63 -4.45
CA THR A 61 2.41 -11.48 -4.10
C THR A 61 2.67 -11.36 -2.60
N ASP A 62 1.66 -11.58 -1.77
CA ASP A 62 1.72 -11.44 -0.29
C ASP A 62 2.21 -10.06 0.19
N TYR A 63 2.13 -9.03 -0.68
CA TYR A 63 2.31 -7.65 -0.23
C TYR A 63 1.17 -7.24 0.71
N ILE A 64 -0.08 -7.56 0.35
CA ILE A 64 -1.23 -7.54 1.24
C ILE A 64 -1.38 -8.95 1.84
N ARG A 65 -0.93 -9.14 3.06
CA ARG A 65 -1.00 -10.42 3.76
C ARG A 65 -2.42 -10.68 4.27
N ARG A 66 -3.26 -11.25 3.40
CA ARG A 66 -4.69 -11.50 3.68
C ARG A 66 -4.94 -12.25 4.98
N TYR A 67 -4.08 -13.22 5.34
CA TYR A 67 -4.20 -13.98 6.57
C TYR A 67 -3.95 -13.14 7.84
N ARG A 68 -3.21 -12.02 7.74
CA ARG A 68 -3.05 -11.05 8.82
C ARG A 68 -4.23 -10.10 8.87
N VAL A 69 -4.65 -9.55 7.73
CA VAL A 69 -5.81 -8.66 7.61
C VAL A 69 -7.08 -9.31 8.14
N LYS A 70 -7.25 -10.63 7.98
CA LYS A 70 -8.38 -11.39 8.55
C LYS A 70 -8.44 -11.38 10.08
N LYS A 71 -7.37 -10.99 10.77
CA LYS A 71 -7.33 -10.88 12.23
C LYS A 71 -7.76 -9.50 12.72
N ASP A 72 -7.88 -8.51 11.84
CA ASP A 72 -8.31 -7.17 12.18
C ASP A 72 -9.76 -7.22 12.68
N MET A 73 -10.01 -6.51 13.77
CA MET A 73 -11.34 -6.45 14.39
C MET A 73 -12.08 -5.22 13.85
N ARG A 74 -13.35 -5.41 13.51
CA ARG A 74 -14.23 -4.34 13.01
C ARG A 74 -15.59 -4.45 13.65
N TRP A 75 -16.17 -3.30 14.03
CA TRP A 75 -17.55 -3.20 14.48
C TRP A 75 -18.11 -1.79 14.26
N ILE A 76 -19.42 -1.67 14.29
CA ILE A 76 -20.11 -0.41 14.21
C ILE A 76 -20.48 0.03 15.63
N ALA A 77 -20.18 1.29 15.97
CA ALA A 77 -20.59 1.93 17.22
C ALA A 77 -21.61 3.03 16.90
N PRO A 78 -22.88 2.86 17.27
CA PRO A 78 -23.90 3.90 17.08
C PRO A 78 -23.62 5.08 18.01
N THR A 79 -23.75 6.30 17.47
CA THR A 79 -23.62 7.55 18.22
C THR A 79 -24.74 8.52 17.88
N GLU A 80 -24.88 9.61 18.63
CA GLU A 80 -25.85 10.68 18.32
C GLU A 80 -25.59 11.39 16.99
N TYR A 81 -24.35 11.28 16.45
CA TYR A 81 -23.93 11.86 15.17
C TYR A 81 -24.00 10.86 13.99
N GLY A 82 -24.45 9.64 14.24
CA GLY A 82 -24.48 8.55 13.28
C GLY A 82 -23.58 7.38 13.68
N ASP A 83 -23.51 6.39 12.82
CA ASP A 83 -22.73 5.18 13.05
C ASP A 83 -21.25 5.42 12.76
N LEU A 84 -20.39 4.99 13.68
CA LEU A 84 -18.93 5.01 13.53
C LEU A 84 -18.42 3.60 13.22
N ASP A 85 -17.66 3.46 12.13
CA ASP A 85 -16.86 2.27 11.84
C ASP A 85 -15.59 2.27 12.69
N ILE A 86 -15.50 1.32 13.62
CA ILE A 86 -14.33 1.15 14.47
C ILE A 86 -13.53 -0.05 14.00
N THR A 87 -12.21 0.15 13.84
CA THR A 87 -11.27 -0.92 13.44
C THR A 87 -10.09 -0.97 14.39
N ILE A 88 -9.77 -2.17 14.89
CA ILE A 88 -8.47 -2.47 15.51
C ILE A 88 -7.65 -3.24 14.50
N ASN A 89 -6.61 -2.62 14.00
CA ASN A 89 -5.76 -3.17 12.96
C ASN A 89 -4.61 -3.99 13.59
N LEU A 90 -4.90 -5.26 13.89
CA LEU A 90 -3.93 -6.21 14.44
C LEU A 90 -2.87 -6.65 13.41
N SER A 91 -3.12 -6.41 12.13
CA SER A 91 -2.17 -6.71 11.06
C SER A 91 -1.04 -5.70 10.96
N LYS A 92 -1.22 -4.48 11.53
CA LYS A 92 -0.22 -3.41 11.52
C LYS A 92 0.77 -3.64 12.66
N PRO A 93 2.07 -3.87 12.38
CA PRO A 93 3.06 -3.98 13.45
C PRO A 93 3.24 -2.62 14.14
N GLU A 94 3.58 -2.67 15.43
CA GLU A 94 3.99 -1.47 16.15
C GLU A 94 5.23 -0.86 15.50
N LYS A 95 5.25 0.48 15.41
CA LYS A 95 6.37 1.21 14.84
C LYS A 95 7.55 1.13 15.81
N GLN A 96 8.58 0.39 15.43
CA GLN A 96 9.82 0.33 16.22
C GLN A 96 10.61 1.64 16.08
N SER A 97 11.29 2.02 17.17
CA SER A 97 12.24 3.13 17.13
C SER A 97 13.35 2.82 16.11
N GLY A 98 13.69 3.79 15.25
CA GLY A 98 14.74 3.62 14.23
C GLY A 98 14.28 3.12 12.88
N TYR A 99 12.98 3.00 12.62
CA TYR A 99 12.49 2.79 11.24
C TYR A 99 12.94 3.91 10.31
N PRO A 100 13.37 3.57 9.08
CA PRO A 100 13.70 4.57 8.07
C PRO A 100 12.48 5.48 7.83
N LYS A 101 12.74 6.76 7.66
CA LYS A 101 11.73 7.67 7.11
C LYS A 101 11.38 7.22 5.69
N CYS A 102 10.17 7.50 5.26
CA CYS A 102 9.74 7.25 3.88
C CYS A 102 9.75 5.76 3.46
N LEU A 103 9.42 4.86 4.39
CA LEU A 103 9.41 3.41 4.16
C LEU A 103 8.59 2.97 2.93
N LEU A 104 7.50 3.68 2.62
CA LEU A 104 6.60 3.38 1.50
C LEU A 104 6.83 4.27 0.28
N CYS A 105 7.90 5.08 0.27
CA CYS A 105 8.23 5.94 -0.86
C CYS A 105 8.75 5.14 -2.06
N TYR A 106 8.68 5.76 -3.23
CA TYR A 106 8.99 5.16 -4.52
C TYR A 106 10.40 4.54 -4.59
N GLU A 107 11.39 5.18 -4.00
CA GLU A 107 12.78 4.73 -3.95
C GLU A 107 13.00 3.44 -3.14
N ASN A 108 12.06 3.06 -2.31
CA ASN A 108 12.13 1.82 -1.52
C ASN A 108 11.48 0.61 -2.20
N VAL A 109 10.95 0.75 -3.41
CA VAL A 109 10.46 -0.38 -4.21
C VAL A 109 11.63 -1.33 -4.49
N GLY A 110 11.47 -2.59 -4.11
CA GLY A 110 12.52 -3.61 -4.26
C GLY A 110 13.52 -3.69 -3.10
N TYR A 111 13.39 -2.88 -2.06
CA TYR A 111 14.28 -2.93 -0.90
C TYR A 111 14.27 -4.30 -0.23
N ALA A 112 15.47 -4.86 -0.03
CA ALA A 112 15.64 -6.22 0.49
C ALA A 112 15.24 -6.39 1.97
N GLY A 113 15.18 -5.30 2.71
CA GLY A 113 14.88 -5.34 4.14
C GLY A 113 16.05 -5.73 5.02
N ARG A 114 15.83 -5.62 6.31
CA ARG A 114 16.73 -6.06 7.39
C ARG A 114 15.93 -6.21 8.68
N VAL A 115 16.52 -6.70 9.74
CA VAL A 115 15.84 -7.03 11.01
C VAL A 115 14.99 -5.87 11.56
N ASN A 116 15.46 -4.64 11.45
CA ASN A 116 14.76 -3.43 11.90
C ASN A 116 14.12 -2.60 10.78
N SER A 117 13.97 -3.16 9.57
CA SER A 117 13.35 -2.46 8.45
C SER A 117 12.74 -3.47 7.47
N PRO A 118 11.42 -3.46 7.28
CA PRO A 118 10.74 -4.48 6.50
C PRO A 118 11.14 -4.45 5.02
N ALA A 119 11.22 -5.64 4.43
CA ALA A 119 11.48 -5.82 3.01
C ALA A 119 10.33 -5.28 2.14
N ARG A 120 10.67 -4.86 0.91
CA ARG A 120 9.77 -4.31 -0.11
C ARG A 120 9.99 -4.92 -1.50
N GLN A 121 10.52 -6.14 -1.57
CA GLN A 121 10.86 -6.78 -2.84
C GLN A 121 9.62 -7.16 -3.66
N ASN A 122 8.51 -7.46 -3.01
CA ASN A 122 7.20 -7.72 -3.62
C ASN A 122 6.29 -6.49 -3.74
N HIS A 123 6.76 -5.32 -3.31
CA HIS A 123 6.03 -4.06 -3.43
C HIS A 123 6.11 -3.52 -4.85
N ARG A 124 4.99 -3.00 -5.36
CA ARG A 124 4.90 -2.32 -6.66
C ARG A 124 4.15 -1.00 -6.51
N VAL A 125 4.47 -0.07 -7.38
CA VAL A 125 3.86 1.26 -7.44
C VAL A 125 3.53 1.56 -8.89
N ILE A 126 2.31 1.97 -9.16
CA ILE A 126 1.89 2.46 -10.48
C ILE A 126 2.26 3.94 -10.60
N SER A 127 2.90 4.29 -11.71
CA SER A 127 3.25 5.69 -12.02
C SER A 127 2.04 6.41 -12.61
N LEU A 128 1.64 7.52 -11.98
CA LEU A 128 0.52 8.35 -12.41
C LEU A 128 0.97 9.77 -12.75
N LYS A 129 0.19 10.45 -13.58
CA LYS A 129 0.20 11.91 -13.72
C LYS A 129 -1.04 12.49 -13.05
N ILE A 130 -0.85 13.32 -12.04
CA ILE A 130 -1.93 14.02 -11.33
C ILE A 130 -1.67 15.52 -11.49
N ASN A 131 -2.60 16.20 -12.14
CA ASN A 131 -2.48 17.63 -12.46
C ASN A 131 -1.08 17.98 -13.02
N GLY A 132 -0.61 17.16 -14.02
CA GLY A 132 0.68 17.33 -14.69
C GLY A 132 1.93 16.95 -13.89
N THR A 133 1.81 16.55 -12.64
CA THR A 133 2.93 16.14 -11.78
C THR A 133 3.02 14.62 -11.59
N ASP A 134 4.22 14.12 -11.22
CA ASP A 134 4.49 12.69 -11.06
C ASP A 134 4.08 12.17 -9.68
N TRP A 135 3.21 11.17 -9.69
CA TRP A 135 2.67 10.53 -8.50
C TRP A 135 2.83 9.01 -8.57
N GLY A 136 2.74 8.38 -7.43
CA GLY A 136 2.68 6.94 -7.29
C GLY A 136 1.37 6.50 -6.67
N LEU A 137 0.78 5.42 -7.18
CA LEU A 137 -0.34 4.71 -6.58
C LEU A 137 0.14 3.35 -6.09
N GLN A 138 -0.14 3.04 -4.84
CA GLN A 138 0.13 1.74 -4.23
C GLN A 138 -1.02 1.31 -3.34
N TYR A 139 -1.24 0.01 -3.20
CA TYR A 139 -2.14 -0.47 -2.16
C TYR A 139 -1.45 -0.43 -0.79
N SER A 140 -2.25 -0.23 0.25
CA SER A 140 -1.77 -0.35 1.62
C SER A 140 -1.78 -1.81 2.05
N PRO A 141 -0.71 -2.31 2.68
CA PRO A 141 -0.75 -3.63 3.30
C PRO A 141 -1.64 -3.67 4.56
N TYR A 142 -2.09 -2.49 5.03
CA TYR A 142 -2.98 -2.31 6.17
C TYR A 142 -4.32 -1.76 5.70
N VAL A 143 -5.36 -2.56 5.82
CA VAL A 143 -6.63 -2.33 5.14
C VAL A 143 -7.63 -1.66 6.11
N TYR A 144 -7.85 -0.35 5.96
CA TYR A 144 -8.92 0.38 6.65
C TYR A 144 -10.23 0.34 5.87
N TYR A 145 -10.16 0.45 4.56
CA TYR A 145 -11.28 0.38 3.63
C TYR A 145 -11.05 -0.76 2.64
N ASN A 146 -12.10 -1.16 1.93
CA ASN A 146 -11.93 -2.08 0.82
C ASN A 146 -11.01 -1.44 -0.23
N GLU A 147 -10.04 -2.20 -0.73
CA GLU A 147 -9.04 -1.72 -1.69
C GLU A 147 -8.30 -0.44 -1.24
N HIS A 148 -8.00 -0.35 0.07
CA HIS A 148 -7.28 0.80 0.62
C HIS A 148 -5.97 1.05 -0.10
N CYS A 149 -5.85 2.20 -0.75
CA CYS A 149 -4.66 2.61 -1.48
C CYS A 149 -4.10 3.93 -0.97
N ILE A 150 -2.86 4.21 -1.35
CA ILE A 150 -2.14 5.43 -1.00
C ILE A 150 -1.70 6.09 -2.31
N LEU A 151 -2.10 7.34 -2.47
CA LEU A 151 -1.63 8.21 -3.53
C LEU A 151 -0.58 9.16 -2.96
N PHE A 152 0.61 9.19 -3.53
CA PHE A 152 1.70 10.02 -3.03
C PHE A 152 2.49 10.68 -4.16
N ASN A 153 2.98 11.90 -3.89
CA ASN A 153 3.88 12.60 -4.80
C ASN A 153 5.25 11.90 -4.82
N LYS A 154 5.83 11.69 -6.00
CA LYS A 154 7.18 11.13 -6.12
C LYS A 154 8.28 12.05 -5.58
N LYS A 155 7.99 13.35 -5.44
CA LYS A 155 8.86 14.29 -4.73
C LYS A 155 8.45 14.38 -3.27
N HIS A 156 9.41 14.38 -2.36
CA HIS A 156 9.15 14.58 -0.93
C HIS A 156 8.77 16.05 -0.68
N THR A 157 7.49 16.32 -0.66
CA THR A 157 6.92 17.64 -0.40
C THR A 157 6.01 17.56 0.82
N PRO A 158 5.98 18.59 1.68
CA PRO A 158 5.00 18.66 2.76
C PRO A 158 3.59 18.54 2.20
N MET A 159 2.72 17.83 2.91
CA MET A 159 1.30 17.76 2.59
C MET A 159 0.62 18.99 3.21
N VAL A 160 0.16 19.89 2.37
CA VAL A 160 -0.57 21.10 2.78
C VAL A 160 -1.93 21.09 2.11
N ILE A 161 -2.98 21.42 2.85
CA ILE A 161 -4.33 21.58 2.31
C ILE A 161 -4.48 22.99 1.75
N ASP A 162 -4.37 23.07 0.44
CA ASP A 162 -4.59 24.27 -0.34
C ASP A 162 -5.44 23.98 -1.59
N ARG A 163 -5.72 24.97 -2.38
CA ARG A 163 -6.45 24.83 -3.65
C ARG A 163 -5.78 23.80 -4.58
N SER A 164 -4.46 23.81 -4.66
CA SER A 164 -3.68 22.89 -5.52
C SER A 164 -3.83 21.44 -5.04
N ALA A 165 -3.92 21.21 -3.73
CA ALA A 165 -4.18 19.89 -3.18
C ALA A 165 -5.57 19.39 -3.61
N PHE A 166 -6.62 20.20 -3.49
CA PHE A 166 -7.97 19.85 -3.95
C PHE A 166 -8.02 19.58 -5.46
N GLU A 167 -7.38 20.40 -6.27
CA GLU A 167 -7.30 20.17 -7.72
C GLU A 167 -6.68 18.80 -8.06
N LYS A 168 -5.67 18.37 -7.30
CA LYS A 168 -5.05 17.05 -7.45
C LYS A 168 -5.98 15.92 -6.98
N LEU A 169 -6.69 16.10 -5.85
CA LEU A 169 -7.66 15.12 -5.37
C LEU A 169 -8.78 14.91 -6.41
N PHE A 170 -9.32 15.99 -6.96
CA PHE A 170 -10.35 15.91 -8.00
C PHE A 170 -9.81 15.29 -9.30
N ASP A 171 -8.58 15.59 -9.70
CA ASP A 171 -8.00 14.99 -10.89
C ASP A 171 -7.83 13.45 -10.73
N PHE A 172 -7.44 12.97 -9.54
CA PHE A 172 -7.39 11.55 -9.26
C PHE A 172 -8.77 10.89 -9.36
N VAL A 173 -9.79 11.44 -8.71
CA VAL A 173 -11.15 10.89 -8.76
C VAL A 173 -11.73 10.93 -10.18
N ARG A 174 -11.37 11.93 -10.99
CA ARG A 174 -11.73 11.97 -12.41
C ARG A 174 -11.13 10.81 -13.19
N GLN A 175 -9.89 10.40 -12.89
CA GLN A 175 -9.21 9.27 -13.53
C GLN A 175 -9.72 7.92 -13.00
N PHE A 176 -10.08 7.86 -11.71
CA PHE A 176 -10.50 6.65 -10.99
C PHE A 176 -11.83 6.89 -10.27
N SER A 177 -12.91 7.07 -11.03
CA SER A 177 -14.23 7.48 -10.52
C SER A 177 -14.92 6.46 -9.59
N HIS A 178 -14.39 5.25 -9.49
CA HIS A 178 -14.86 4.20 -8.58
C HIS A 178 -14.17 4.24 -7.21
N TYR A 179 -13.22 5.18 -6.99
CA TYR A 179 -12.62 5.46 -5.69
C TYR A 179 -13.17 6.76 -5.10
N PHE A 180 -13.20 6.84 -3.78
CA PHE A 180 -13.18 8.12 -3.07
C PHE A 180 -11.74 8.43 -2.62
N ILE A 181 -11.46 9.69 -2.35
CA ILE A 181 -10.14 10.12 -1.88
C ILE A 181 -10.29 11.05 -0.69
N GLY A 182 -9.40 10.93 0.26
CA GLY A 182 -9.30 11.81 1.41
C GLY A 182 -7.85 12.11 1.74
N SER A 183 -7.63 13.13 2.54
CA SER A 183 -6.33 13.48 3.08
C SER A 183 -6.48 13.78 4.57
N ASN A 184 -5.48 13.38 5.33
CA ASN A 184 -5.31 13.73 6.73
C ASN A 184 -4.17 14.74 6.93
N ALA A 185 -3.85 15.54 5.89
CA ALA A 185 -2.91 16.63 6.00
C ALA A 185 -3.34 17.61 7.11
N ASP A 186 -2.36 18.22 7.73
CA ASP A 186 -2.50 19.16 8.87
C ASP A 186 -3.08 18.55 10.15
N LEU A 187 -3.41 17.26 10.14
CA LEU A 187 -3.75 16.53 11.35
C LEU A 187 -2.52 15.77 11.87
N PRO A 188 -2.24 15.80 13.18
CA PRO A 188 -1.22 14.93 13.72
C PRO A 188 -1.64 13.49 13.52
N ILE A 189 -0.95 12.78 12.63
CA ILE A 189 -1.13 11.34 12.48
C ILE A 189 -0.44 10.70 13.66
N VAL A 190 -1.23 10.29 14.62
CA VAL A 190 -0.77 9.42 15.70
C VAL A 190 -0.88 7.97 15.19
N GLY A 191 0.26 7.40 14.86
CA GLY A 191 0.26 6.03 14.38
C GLY A 191 1.64 5.51 14.07
#